data_0db6186e62f9694ba60149e1ee8fdf85
#
_entry.id   0db6186e62f9694ba60149e1ee8fdf85
#
_cell.length_a   1.000
_cell.length_b   1.000
_cell.length_c   1.000
_cell.angle_alpha   90.00
_cell.angle_beta   90.00
_cell.angle_gamma   90.00
#
_symmetry.space_group_name_H-M   'P 1'
#
loop_
_entity.id
_entity.type
_entity.pdbx_description
1 polymer ?
#
loop_
_entity_poly.entity_id
_entity_poly.type
_entity_poly.pdbx_seq_one_letter_code
_entity_poly.pdbx_strand_id
1 'polypeptide(L)'
;MLTYRHGIRQLRTGWADGPAYITQCPIQPGQQFIYNYTITGQRGTLWRHARILWLRATVHGAIVILPKRGVPYPFPKPHSEKVLVLGEPIITFYMIW
;
A
#
# COMPACT_ATOMS: atom_id res chain seq x y z
N MET A 1 2.34 8.62 12.23
CA MET A 1 2.51 7.26 11.70
C MET A 1 2.65 7.36 10.20
N LEU A 2 3.48 6.56 9.59
CA LEU A 2 3.77 6.62 8.16
C LEU A 2 3.75 5.23 7.57
N THR A 3 3.15 5.10 6.39
CA THR A 3 3.10 3.83 5.67
C THR A 3 3.97 3.91 4.43
N TYR A 4 4.83 2.93 4.28
CA TYR A 4 5.62 2.70 3.08
C TYR A 4 4.81 1.84 2.09
N ARG A 5 4.86 2.19 0.83
CA ARG A 5 4.12 1.51 -0.24
C ARG A 5 5.09 0.79 -1.17
N HIS A 6 5.29 -0.51 -0.90
CA HIS A 6 6.20 -1.32 -1.70
C HIS A 6 5.73 -1.50 -3.14
N GLY A 7 6.63 -1.29 -4.07
CA GLY A 7 6.42 -1.56 -5.47
C GLY A 7 5.79 -0.42 -6.27
N ILE A 8 5.30 0.63 -5.63
CA ILE A 8 4.79 1.79 -6.35
C ILE A 8 5.96 2.65 -6.80
N ARG A 9 6.05 2.87 -8.11
CA ARG A 9 7.05 3.77 -8.68
C ARG A 9 6.67 5.22 -8.38
N GLN A 10 7.55 5.93 -7.71
CA GLN A 10 7.41 7.36 -7.43
C GLN A 10 8.20 8.17 -8.47
N LEU A 11 7.80 8.07 -9.72
CA LEU A 11 8.47 8.79 -10.81
C LEU A 11 8.31 10.31 -10.63
N ARG A 12 9.41 11.00 -10.38
CA ARG A 12 9.46 12.44 -10.12
C ARG A 12 8.64 12.91 -8.92
N THR A 13 8.22 12.01 -8.07
CA THR A 13 7.44 12.29 -6.85
C THR A 13 8.02 11.57 -5.63
N GLY A 14 9.34 11.44 -5.56
CA GLY A 14 10.03 10.74 -4.48
C GLY A 14 9.69 11.26 -3.08
N TRP A 15 9.28 12.50 -2.96
CA TRP A 15 8.80 13.12 -1.72
C TRP A 15 7.56 12.41 -1.16
N ALA A 16 6.76 11.74 -1.99
CA ALA A 16 5.56 11.03 -1.60
C ALA A 16 5.82 9.56 -1.19
N ASP A 17 7.08 9.15 -1.10
CA ASP A 17 7.44 7.75 -0.78
C ASP A 17 7.03 7.33 0.63
N GLY A 18 7.07 8.24 1.57
CA GLY A 18 6.45 8.10 2.89
C GLY A 18 7.32 7.65 4.06
N PRO A 19 8.58 7.18 3.91
CA PRO A 19 9.38 6.79 5.07
C PRO A 19 9.64 7.95 6.02
N ALA A 20 9.39 7.71 7.31
CA ALA A 20 9.67 8.68 8.35
C ALA A 20 11.16 9.02 8.41
N TYR A 21 11.47 10.31 8.61
CA TYR A 21 12.83 10.86 8.70
C TYR A 21 13.68 10.74 7.43
N ILE A 22 13.12 10.20 6.34
CA ILE A 22 13.80 10.08 5.05
C ILE A 22 13.20 11.07 4.05
N THR A 23 11.90 10.92 3.77
CA THR A 23 11.19 11.80 2.82
C THR A 23 10.24 12.77 3.51
N GLN A 24 9.89 12.55 4.75
CA GLN A 24 9.00 13.40 5.53
C GLN A 24 9.14 13.19 7.03
N CYS A 25 8.57 14.11 7.82
CA CYS A 25 8.43 13.95 9.26
C CYS A 25 7.29 12.98 9.60
N PRO A 26 7.34 12.30 10.76
CA PRO A 26 6.25 11.45 11.21
C PRO A 26 4.95 12.24 11.37
N ILE A 27 3.83 11.60 11.05
CA ILE A 27 2.50 12.15 11.29
C ILE A 27 2.15 11.92 12.75
N GLN A 28 1.86 13.00 13.47
CA GLN A 28 1.50 12.96 14.88
C GLN A 28 0.06 12.44 15.07
N PRO A 29 -0.27 11.88 16.25
CA PRO A 29 -1.65 11.52 16.56
C PRO A 29 -2.61 12.70 16.38
N GLY A 30 -3.78 12.43 15.80
CA GLY A 30 -4.77 13.46 15.51
C GLY A 30 -4.50 14.33 14.28
N GLN A 31 -3.37 14.14 13.63
CA GLN A 31 -3.01 14.83 12.39
C GLN A 31 -3.18 13.93 11.17
N GLN A 32 -3.26 14.56 10.02
CA GLN A 32 -3.35 13.86 8.74
C GLN A 32 -2.32 14.40 7.76
N PHE A 33 -1.98 13.57 6.79
CA PHE A 33 -1.12 13.96 5.69
C PHE A 33 -1.73 13.43 4.38
N ILE A 34 -1.83 14.28 3.38
CA ILE A 34 -2.38 13.92 2.07
C ILE A 34 -1.23 13.52 1.15
N TYR A 35 -1.26 12.28 0.69
CA TYR A 35 -0.37 11.80 -0.35
C TYR A 35 -1.04 11.96 -1.70
N ASN A 36 -0.48 12.83 -2.52
CA ASN A 36 -0.96 13.06 -3.88
C ASN A 36 0.15 12.68 -4.87
N TYR A 37 -0.07 11.61 -5.60
CA TYR A 37 0.88 11.13 -6.61
C TYR A 37 0.12 10.37 -7.71
N THR A 38 0.74 10.27 -8.87
CA THR A 38 0.19 9.56 -10.01
C THR A 38 0.88 8.21 -10.18
N ILE A 39 0.10 7.15 -10.31
CA ILE A 39 0.61 5.82 -10.63
C ILE A 39 0.72 5.70 -12.14
N THR A 40 1.93 5.42 -12.62
CA THR A 40 2.22 5.33 -14.05
C THR A 40 2.67 3.92 -14.43
N GLY A 41 2.01 3.33 -15.42
CA GLY A 41 2.44 2.06 -16.03
C GLY A 41 2.42 0.85 -15.09
N GLN A 42 1.65 0.90 -14.01
CA GLN A 42 1.57 -0.19 -13.03
C GLN A 42 0.13 -0.66 -12.84
N ARG A 43 0.00 -1.94 -12.58
CA ARG A 43 -1.26 -2.59 -12.20
C ARG A 43 -0.96 -3.81 -11.31
N GLY A 44 -1.96 -4.28 -10.59
CA GLY A 44 -1.84 -5.44 -9.72
C GLY A 44 -2.00 -5.08 -8.25
N THR A 45 -1.72 -6.05 -7.40
CA THR A 45 -1.84 -5.90 -5.94
C THR A 45 -0.46 -5.71 -5.33
N LEU A 46 -0.29 -4.61 -4.64
CA LEU A 46 0.93 -4.23 -3.97
C LEU A 46 0.73 -4.16 -2.46
N TRP A 47 1.78 -3.92 -1.73
CA TRP A 47 1.82 -3.95 -0.28
C TRP A 47 2.13 -2.59 0.32
N ARG A 48 1.41 -2.22 1.37
CA ARG A 48 1.75 -1.08 2.21
C ARG A 48 1.90 -1.50 3.66
N HIS A 49 2.83 -0.91 4.38
CA HIS A 49 3.02 -1.15 5.81
C HIS A 49 3.67 0.03 6.50
N ALA A 50 3.50 0.11 7.82
CA ALA A 50 4.31 1.01 8.63
C ALA A 50 5.73 0.49 8.71
N ARG A 51 6.71 1.38 8.67
CA ARG A 51 8.12 1.00 8.71
C ARG A 51 8.68 0.92 10.13
N ILE A 52 8.11 1.67 11.05
CA ILE A 52 8.66 1.82 12.39
C ILE A 52 8.24 0.66 13.28
N LEU A 53 9.24 -0.12 13.75
CA LEU A 53 9.18 -1.12 14.82
C LEU A 53 7.87 -1.94 14.87
N TRP A 54 7.18 -1.88 15.99
CA TRP A 54 5.98 -2.66 16.28
C TRP A 54 4.80 -2.34 15.39
N LEU A 55 4.70 -1.12 14.87
CA LEU A 55 3.63 -0.72 13.97
C LEU A 55 3.64 -1.50 12.66
N ARG A 56 4.79 -1.97 12.24
CA ARG A 56 4.93 -2.81 11.06
C ARG A 56 4.12 -4.11 11.15
N ALA A 57 3.96 -4.65 12.34
CA ALA A 57 3.21 -5.88 12.56
C ALA A 57 1.69 -5.68 12.46
N THR A 58 1.20 -4.49 12.75
CA THR A 58 -0.24 -4.21 12.86
C THR A 58 -0.76 -3.27 11.78
N VAL A 59 0.06 -2.39 11.25
CA VAL A 59 -0.34 -1.41 10.23
C VAL A 59 0.19 -1.84 8.88
N HIS A 60 -0.62 -2.61 8.18
CA HIS A 60 -0.30 -3.09 6.83
C HIS A 60 -1.58 -3.31 6.03
N GLY A 61 -1.46 -3.49 4.75
CA GLY A 61 -2.56 -3.80 3.87
C GLY A 61 -2.16 -3.87 2.42
N ALA A 62 -3.12 -4.23 1.58
CA ALA A 62 -2.95 -4.26 0.14
C ALA A 62 -3.27 -2.91 -0.48
N ILE A 63 -2.62 -2.64 -1.60
CA ILE A 63 -2.99 -1.59 -2.53
C ILE A 63 -3.33 -2.26 -3.85
N VAL A 64 -4.57 -2.17 -4.27
CA VAL A 64 -5.04 -2.76 -5.52
C VAL A 64 -5.05 -1.68 -6.60
N ILE A 65 -4.22 -1.86 -7.62
CA ILE A 65 -4.15 -0.98 -8.77
C ILE A 65 -4.88 -1.65 -9.91
N LEU A 66 -6.03 -1.10 -10.26
CA LEU A 66 -6.82 -1.61 -11.37
C LEU A 66 -6.18 -1.25 -12.71
N PRO A 67 -6.40 -2.06 -13.76
CA PRO A 67 -5.98 -1.71 -15.10
C PRO A 67 -6.59 -0.38 -15.54
N LYS A 68 -5.87 0.36 -16.39
CA LYS A 68 -6.40 1.57 -17.01
C LYS A 68 -7.70 1.23 -17.75
N ARG A 69 -8.65 2.15 -17.74
CA ARG A 69 -9.90 1.98 -18.50
C ARG A 69 -9.60 1.68 -19.97
N GLY A 70 -10.30 0.66 -20.51
CA GLY A 70 -10.09 0.18 -21.86
C GLY A 70 -8.97 -0.85 -22.04
N VAL A 71 -8.20 -1.14 -21.00
CA VAL A 71 -7.18 -2.19 -21.01
C VAL A 71 -7.78 -3.45 -20.39
N PRO A 72 -7.87 -4.58 -21.13
CA PRO A 72 -8.41 -5.82 -20.59
C PRO A 72 -7.47 -6.43 -19.55
N TYR A 73 -8.04 -7.21 -18.64
CA TYR A 73 -7.24 -8.05 -17.74
C TYR A 73 -6.46 -9.09 -18.57
N PRO A 74 -5.21 -9.42 -18.17
CA PRO A 74 -4.42 -10.47 -18.85
C PRO A 74 -4.95 -11.87 -18.59
N PHE A 75 -5.97 -12.01 -17.80
CA PHE A 75 -6.62 -13.27 -17.43
C PHE A 75 -8.13 -13.09 -17.42
N PRO A 76 -8.95 -14.17 -17.45
CA PRO A 76 -10.39 -14.06 -17.34
C PRO A 76 -10.80 -13.35 -16.03
N LYS A 77 -11.77 -12.44 -16.10
CA LYS A 77 -12.24 -11.71 -14.93
C LYS A 77 -12.83 -12.68 -13.91
N PRO A 78 -12.35 -12.70 -12.66
CA PRO A 78 -12.87 -13.59 -11.62
C PRO A 78 -14.27 -13.18 -11.19
N HIS A 79 -15.05 -14.13 -10.68
CA HIS A 79 -16.36 -13.84 -10.10
C HIS A 79 -16.29 -13.09 -8.77
N SER A 80 -15.25 -13.31 -8.01
CA SER A 80 -14.99 -12.61 -6.76
C SER A 80 -13.50 -12.50 -6.49
N GLU A 81 -13.13 -11.48 -5.73
CA GLU A 81 -11.75 -11.23 -5.33
C GLU A 81 -11.67 -11.11 -3.83
N LYS A 82 -10.60 -11.68 -3.24
CA LYS A 82 -10.32 -11.55 -1.81
C LYS A 82 -8.85 -11.21 -1.61
N VAL A 83 -8.58 -10.29 -0.72
CA VAL A 83 -7.23 -9.98 -0.30
C VAL A 83 -6.92 -10.81 0.94
N LEU A 84 -5.93 -11.69 0.83
CA LEU A 84 -5.47 -12.54 1.93
C LEU A 84 -4.08 -12.09 2.35
N VAL A 85 -3.93 -11.73 3.61
CA VAL A 85 -2.64 -11.37 4.19
C VAL A 85 -2.18 -12.51 5.09
N LEU A 86 -1.04 -13.08 4.75
CA LEU A 86 -0.42 -14.15 5.52
C LEU A 86 0.79 -13.61 6.27
N GLY A 87 0.93 -13.99 7.52
CA GLY A 87 2.03 -13.55 8.35
C GLY A 87 2.43 -14.59 9.38
N GLU A 88 3.58 -14.42 9.99
CA GLU A 88 4.04 -15.28 11.07
C GLU A 88 3.18 -15.10 12.33
N PRO A 89 3.12 -16.13 13.18
CA PRO A 89 1.90 -16.57 13.87
C PRO A 89 1.54 -15.82 15.15
N ILE A 90 2.06 -14.69 15.44
CA ILE A 90 1.74 -14.06 16.73
C ILE A 90 0.43 -13.30 16.66
N ILE A 91 0.04 -12.78 15.50
CA ILE A 91 -1.27 -12.14 15.33
C ILE A 91 -1.68 -12.27 13.87
N THR A 92 -2.59 -13.16 13.61
CA THR A 92 -3.19 -13.27 12.28
C THR A 92 -4.50 -12.50 12.29
N PHE A 93 -4.52 -11.34 11.70
CA PHE A 93 -5.76 -10.65 11.41
C PHE A 93 -6.22 -11.04 10.02
N TYR A 94 -7.37 -11.63 9.95
CA TYR A 94 -8.04 -11.91 8.70
C TYR A 94 -8.93 -10.73 8.35
N MET A 95 -8.62 -10.02 7.31
CA MET A 95 -9.60 -9.18 6.66
C MET A 95 -10.09 -9.91 5.42
N ILE A 96 -11.23 -10.52 5.54
CA ILE A 96 -11.94 -11.15 4.44
C ILE A 96 -12.93 -10.12 3.91
N TRP A 97 -12.71 -9.72 2.70
CA TRP A 97 -13.66 -8.87 1.95
C TRP A 97 -13.99 -9.50 0.64
#